data_6099e5e4ecd7409335d80f991a743b82
#
_entry.id   6099e5e4ecd7409335d80f991a743b82
#
_cell.length_a   1.000
_cell.length_b   1.000
_cell.length_c   1.000
_cell.angle_alpha   90.00
_cell.angle_beta   90.00
_cell.angle_gamma   90.00
#
_symmetry.space_group_name_H-M   'P 1'
#
loop_
_entity.id
_entity.type
_entity.pdbx_description
1 polymer ?
#
loop_
_entity_poly.entity_id
_entity_poly.type
_entity_poly.pdbx_seq_one_letter_code
_entity_poly.pdbx_strand_id
1 'polypeptide(L)'
;MGASCCGPGPGAAKQTAPISSLSGTLSGTSDVLTASRSASAPDAVASRMWCEIPAGTFIMGNDGADAFAGDHEGPVRPVSLNAFRIAAATVTNREFSEFVRATRHITEAESAGVSFVFYRQIPQAARLNTRRVVRGLPWWLPIEHASWQRPEGPGSHVQDRLDHPVVHVSWNDARAYCAWSGTRLATEAEWECAARAGLQGKRFAWGDDLYDDQGVPRCNVFRGDFPDAPAPGWTPQPVLARSGQPNGYGLYNVCGNVWEWCADAWPGGQRSLRGGSFLCHDSYCNRYRVAARTSNTPDTAASNIGFRVVSTVR
;
A
#
# COMPACT_ATOMS: atom_id res chain seq x y z
N MET A 1 21.47 -7.89 -2.93
CA MET A 1 20.09 -8.14 -2.46
C MET A 1 19.59 -6.83 -1.90
N GLY A 2 18.76 -6.09 -2.64
CA GLY A 2 18.24 -4.80 -2.21
C GLY A 2 17.27 -5.01 -1.05
N ALA A 3 17.50 -4.35 0.07
CA ALA A 3 16.57 -4.34 1.19
C ALA A 3 15.26 -3.67 0.72
N SER A 4 14.12 -4.33 0.92
CA SER A 4 12.83 -3.82 0.48
C SER A 4 12.33 -2.70 1.40
N CYS A 5 12.08 -1.51 0.86
CA CYS A 5 11.45 -0.40 1.60
C CYS A 5 9.95 -0.60 1.83
N CYS A 6 9.35 -1.62 1.22
CA CYS A 6 7.92 -1.94 1.30
C CYS A 6 7.55 -2.89 2.44
N GLY A 7 8.31 -2.86 3.51
CA GLY A 7 8.08 -3.73 4.66
C GLY A 7 8.79 -5.08 4.54
N PRO A 8 9.10 -5.71 5.67
CA PRO A 8 9.69 -7.04 5.72
C PRO A 8 8.63 -8.10 5.42
N GLY A 9 8.97 -9.08 4.60
CA GLY A 9 8.12 -10.24 4.35
C GLY A 9 7.97 -11.14 5.60
N PRO A 10 6.96 -12.02 5.66
CA PRO A 10 6.65 -12.86 6.82
C PRO A 10 7.77 -13.81 7.24
N GLY A 11 8.69 -14.14 6.35
CA GLY A 11 9.92 -14.85 6.70
C GLY A 11 10.80 -14.13 7.71
N ALA A 12 10.68 -12.80 7.83
CA ALA A 12 11.41 -12.01 8.81
C ALA A 12 10.87 -12.20 10.24
N ALA A 13 9.57 -12.47 10.40
CA ALA A 13 8.97 -12.76 11.70
C ALA A 13 9.35 -14.16 12.22
N LYS A 14 9.53 -15.14 11.34
CA LYS A 14 9.93 -16.51 11.70
C LYS A 14 11.37 -16.63 12.16
N GLN A 15 12.24 -15.68 11.86
CA GLN A 15 13.64 -15.68 12.28
C GLN A 15 13.88 -15.14 13.70
N THR A 16 12.85 -14.81 14.44
CA THR A 16 12.97 -14.08 15.73
C THR A 16 12.46 -14.81 16.96
N ALA A 17 11.98 -16.08 16.93
CA ALA A 17 11.57 -16.78 18.14
C ALA A 17 11.65 -18.31 18.04
N PRO A 18 12.07 -19.01 19.13
CA PRO A 18 11.67 -20.37 19.35
C PRO A 18 10.26 -20.39 19.97
N ILE A 19 9.28 -20.94 19.30
CA ILE A 19 7.97 -21.22 19.88
C ILE A 19 7.84 -22.74 19.99
N SER A 20 7.61 -23.17 21.24
CA SER A 20 7.26 -24.53 21.60
C SER A 20 5.94 -24.93 20.93
N SER A 21 5.96 -26.10 20.33
CA SER A 21 4.84 -26.74 19.66
C SER A 21 3.64 -26.98 20.60
N LEU A 22 2.46 -26.61 20.15
CA LEU A 22 1.21 -27.26 20.54
C LEU A 22 0.45 -27.64 19.28
N SER A 23 0.50 -28.93 18.96
CA SER A 23 -0.30 -29.57 17.94
C SER A 23 -1.73 -29.76 18.44
N GLY A 24 -2.68 -29.19 17.70
CA GLY A 24 -4.10 -29.46 17.87
C GLY A 24 -4.76 -29.61 16.52
N THR A 25 -4.96 -30.86 16.10
CA THR A 25 -5.73 -31.25 14.92
C THR A 25 -7.22 -31.05 15.22
N LEU A 26 -7.91 -30.22 14.44
CA LEU A 26 -9.37 -30.25 14.34
C LEU A 26 -9.78 -30.30 12.86
N SER A 27 -10.28 -31.45 12.48
CA SER A 27 -11.04 -31.68 11.26
C SER A 27 -12.46 -31.13 11.43
N GLY A 28 -12.90 -30.25 10.54
CA GLY A 28 -14.27 -29.75 10.50
C GLY A 28 -14.72 -29.57 9.06
N THR A 29 -15.75 -30.28 8.70
CA THR A 29 -16.43 -30.43 7.41
C THR A 29 -16.93 -29.12 6.82
N SER A 30 -16.77 -29.02 5.50
CA SER A 30 -17.31 -27.96 4.64
C SER A 30 -18.84 -28.00 4.61
N ASP A 31 -19.48 -26.91 4.98
CA ASP A 31 -20.84 -26.61 4.56
C ASP A 31 -20.84 -25.36 3.69
N VAL A 32 -21.13 -25.58 2.42
CA VAL A 32 -21.35 -24.52 1.42
C VAL A 32 -22.74 -23.96 1.65
N LEU A 33 -22.83 -22.79 2.25
CA LEU A 33 -24.06 -22.00 2.29
C LEU A 33 -24.02 -20.92 1.19
N THR A 34 -24.68 -21.22 0.10
CA THR A 34 -25.11 -20.25 -0.91
C THR A 34 -26.14 -19.30 -0.29
N ALA A 35 -25.72 -18.10 0.07
CA ALA A 35 -26.61 -16.99 0.43
C ALA A 35 -26.56 -15.92 -0.65
N SER A 36 -27.44 -16.01 -1.61
CA SER A 36 -27.84 -14.94 -2.48
C SER A 36 -28.54 -13.85 -1.62
N ARG A 37 -27.88 -12.73 -1.39
CA ARG A 37 -28.48 -11.48 -0.95
C ARG A 37 -27.90 -10.35 -1.78
N SER A 38 -28.73 -9.77 -2.62
CA SER A 38 -28.58 -8.44 -3.20
C SER A 38 -28.61 -7.42 -2.05
N ALA A 39 -27.49 -7.23 -1.39
CA ALA A 39 -27.30 -6.10 -0.49
C ALA A 39 -26.80 -4.94 -1.35
N SER A 40 -27.48 -3.79 -1.29
CA SER A 40 -26.97 -2.52 -1.82
C SER A 40 -25.56 -2.29 -1.30
N ALA A 41 -24.66 -1.78 -2.16
CA ALA A 41 -23.32 -1.45 -1.77
C ALA A 41 -23.33 -0.54 -0.54
N PRO A 42 -22.44 -0.75 0.45
CA PRO A 42 -22.37 0.11 1.63
C PRO A 42 -22.15 1.58 1.27
N ASP A 43 -22.68 2.50 2.05
CA ASP A 43 -22.72 3.93 1.75
C ASP A 43 -21.36 4.53 1.37
N ALA A 44 -20.28 4.17 2.07
CA ALA A 44 -18.95 4.69 1.75
C ALA A 44 -18.38 4.14 0.42
N VAL A 45 -18.74 2.91 0.06
CA VAL A 45 -18.38 2.30 -1.24
C VAL A 45 -19.23 2.91 -2.36
N ALA A 46 -20.50 3.15 -2.10
CA ALA A 46 -21.42 3.80 -3.07
C ALA A 46 -21.03 5.26 -3.36
N SER A 47 -20.49 5.98 -2.37
CA SER A 47 -20.06 7.38 -2.49
C SER A 47 -18.65 7.55 -3.02
N ARG A 48 -17.95 6.47 -3.39
CA ARG A 48 -16.57 6.51 -3.89
C ARG A 48 -16.46 7.33 -5.17
N MET A 49 -15.49 8.23 -5.18
CA MET A 49 -15.14 8.98 -6.39
C MET A 49 -14.35 8.09 -7.34
N TRP A 50 -14.81 8.01 -8.59
CA TRP A 50 -14.16 7.25 -9.66
C TRP A 50 -13.56 8.20 -10.69
N CYS A 51 -12.39 7.81 -11.21
CA CYS A 51 -11.73 8.46 -12.33
C CYS A 51 -11.87 7.57 -13.56
N GLU A 52 -12.34 8.16 -14.65
CA GLU A 52 -12.48 7.48 -15.95
C GLU A 52 -11.14 7.52 -16.67
N ILE A 53 -10.61 6.35 -17.00
CA ILE A 53 -9.37 6.21 -17.77
C ILE A 53 -9.75 5.78 -19.18
N PRO A 54 -9.45 6.57 -20.21
CA PRO A 54 -9.82 6.25 -21.58
C PRO A 54 -9.07 5.02 -22.10
N ALA A 55 -9.69 4.30 -23.02
CA ALA A 55 -8.99 3.27 -23.80
C ALA A 55 -7.89 3.90 -24.63
N GLY A 56 -6.77 3.20 -24.78
CA GLY A 56 -5.66 3.69 -25.58
C GLY A 56 -4.36 2.95 -25.33
N THR A 57 -3.32 3.39 -26.00
CA THR A 57 -1.96 2.88 -25.83
C THR A 57 -1.12 3.92 -25.12
N PHE A 58 -0.42 3.52 -24.07
CA PHE A 58 0.55 4.35 -23.36
C PHE A 58 1.92 3.66 -23.33
N ILE A 59 2.96 4.42 -23.04
CA ILE A 59 4.32 3.91 -22.90
C ILE A 59 4.56 3.60 -21.43
N MET A 60 4.66 2.30 -21.12
CA MET A 60 4.89 1.76 -19.78
C MET A 60 6.37 1.54 -19.53
N GLY A 61 6.81 1.81 -18.31
CA GLY A 61 8.15 1.47 -17.83
C GLY A 61 9.12 2.63 -17.82
N ASN A 62 10.38 2.32 -17.47
CA ASN A 62 11.48 3.26 -17.38
C ASN A 62 12.81 2.53 -17.63
N ASP A 63 13.59 3.01 -18.61
CA ASP A 63 14.96 2.55 -18.93
C ASP A 63 16.01 3.60 -18.52
N GLY A 64 15.60 4.64 -17.78
CA GLY A 64 16.48 5.73 -17.34
C GLY A 64 17.46 5.30 -16.23
N ALA A 65 18.47 6.12 -16.00
CA ALA A 65 19.53 5.86 -15.02
C ALA A 65 19.01 5.83 -13.56
N ASP A 66 17.80 6.32 -13.29
CA ASP A 66 17.15 6.31 -11.99
C ASP A 66 16.31 5.05 -11.73
N ALA A 67 16.21 4.14 -12.72
CA ALA A 67 15.58 2.83 -12.54
C ALA A 67 16.43 1.91 -11.69
N PHE A 68 15.78 1.11 -10.83
CA PHE A 68 16.47 0.06 -10.08
C PHE A 68 16.54 -1.22 -10.91
N ALA A 69 17.75 -1.70 -11.20
CA ALA A 69 17.97 -2.88 -12.04
C ALA A 69 17.22 -4.13 -11.55
N GLY A 70 17.06 -4.31 -10.22
CA GLY A 70 16.35 -5.46 -9.62
C GLY A 70 14.83 -5.32 -9.60
N ASP A 71 14.28 -4.15 -9.96
CA ASP A 71 12.84 -3.89 -9.90
C ASP A 71 12.13 -4.14 -11.22
N HIS A 72 12.88 -4.39 -12.30
CA HIS A 72 12.35 -4.67 -13.64
C HIS A 72 11.38 -3.59 -14.13
N GLU A 73 11.75 -2.31 -13.95
CA GLU A 73 10.95 -1.17 -14.43
C GLU A 73 10.89 -1.11 -15.96
N GLY A 74 11.96 -1.55 -16.62
CA GLY A 74 12.08 -1.71 -18.08
C GLY A 74 11.80 -3.15 -18.57
N PRO A 75 11.85 -3.39 -19.89
CA PRO A 75 12.06 -2.37 -20.91
C PRO A 75 10.84 -1.48 -21.11
N VAL A 76 11.08 -0.25 -21.54
CA VAL A 76 10.02 0.67 -21.97
C VAL A 76 9.27 0.05 -23.14
N ARG A 77 7.94 -0.01 -23.08
CA ARG A 77 7.11 -0.67 -24.08
C ARG A 77 5.73 -0.05 -24.22
N PRO A 78 5.12 -0.08 -25.42
CA PRO A 78 3.72 0.29 -25.60
C PRO A 78 2.81 -0.77 -24.95
N VAL A 79 1.77 -0.32 -24.24
CA VAL A 79 0.73 -1.17 -23.63
C VAL A 79 -0.63 -0.58 -23.98
N SER A 80 -1.49 -1.41 -24.59
CA SER A 80 -2.87 -1.02 -24.90
C SER A 80 -3.82 -1.50 -23.81
N LEU A 81 -4.68 -0.61 -23.33
CA LEU A 81 -5.69 -0.88 -22.32
C LEU A 81 -7.08 -0.51 -22.84
N ASN A 82 -8.07 -1.27 -22.43
CA ASN A 82 -9.47 -0.87 -22.56
C ASN A 82 -9.77 0.27 -21.57
N ALA A 83 -10.84 1.02 -21.81
CA ALA A 83 -11.32 2.00 -20.84
C ALA A 83 -11.69 1.31 -19.51
N PHE A 84 -11.37 1.96 -18.40
CA PHE A 84 -11.68 1.45 -17.05
C PHE A 84 -11.89 2.61 -16.07
N ARG A 85 -12.48 2.29 -14.93
CA ARG A 85 -12.65 3.24 -13.82
C ARG A 85 -11.81 2.81 -12.62
N ILE A 86 -11.02 3.74 -12.10
CA ILE A 86 -10.18 3.53 -10.92
C ILE A 86 -10.58 4.51 -9.82
N ALA A 87 -10.51 4.10 -8.57
CA ALA A 87 -10.81 4.97 -7.44
C ALA A 87 -9.85 6.18 -7.40
N ALA A 88 -10.38 7.37 -7.19
CA ALA A 88 -9.59 8.60 -7.10
C ALA A 88 -8.54 8.56 -5.98
N ALA A 89 -8.80 7.79 -4.91
CA ALA A 89 -7.91 7.61 -3.77
C ALA A 89 -7.79 6.14 -3.37
N THR A 90 -6.81 5.83 -2.54
CA THR A 90 -6.68 4.53 -1.86
C THR A 90 -7.90 4.26 -0.97
N VAL A 91 -8.20 2.99 -0.69
CA VAL A 91 -9.24 2.60 0.26
C VAL A 91 -8.92 3.21 1.63
N THR A 92 -9.92 3.85 2.22
CA THR A 92 -9.80 4.54 3.50
C THR A 92 -10.10 3.62 4.69
N ASN A 93 -9.68 4.02 5.90
CA ASN A 93 -10.06 3.33 7.13
C ASN A 93 -11.59 3.25 7.30
N ARG A 94 -12.32 4.28 6.87
CA ARG A 94 -13.80 4.30 6.88
C ARG A 94 -14.37 3.18 6.02
N GLU A 95 -13.96 3.10 4.76
CA GLU A 95 -14.45 2.08 3.83
C GLU A 95 -14.05 0.66 4.27
N PHE A 96 -12.83 0.50 4.79
CA PHE A 96 -12.37 -0.80 5.29
C PHE A 96 -13.10 -1.22 6.57
N SER A 97 -13.46 -0.26 7.44
CA SER A 97 -14.26 -0.55 8.64
C SER A 97 -15.67 -1.05 8.30
N GLU A 98 -16.28 -0.57 7.21
CA GLU A 98 -17.56 -1.08 6.71
C GLU A 98 -17.46 -2.51 6.23
N PHE A 99 -16.38 -2.84 5.49
CA PHE A 99 -16.09 -4.19 5.07
C PHE A 99 -15.95 -5.15 6.26
N VAL A 100 -15.11 -4.79 7.23
CA VAL A 100 -14.90 -5.63 8.42
C VAL A 100 -16.18 -5.79 9.23
N ARG A 101 -16.97 -4.73 9.39
CA ARG A 101 -18.26 -4.79 10.08
C ARG A 101 -19.25 -5.73 9.39
N ALA A 102 -19.30 -5.68 8.05
CA ALA A 102 -20.23 -6.49 7.25
C ALA A 102 -19.84 -7.97 7.17
N THR A 103 -18.53 -8.26 7.09
CA THR A 103 -18.04 -9.62 6.81
C THR A 103 -17.42 -10.31 8.01
N ARG A 104 -17.09 -9.59 9.08
CA ARG A 104 -16.29 -10.07 10.21
C ARG A 104 -14.90 -10.55 9.78
N HIS A 105 -14.37 -9.99 8.71
CA HIS A 105 -13.04 -10.32 8.22
C HIS A 105 -11.98 -10.04 9.31
N ILE A 106 -11.09 -11.01 9.50
CA ILE A 106 -9.91 -10.89 10.35
C ILE A 106 -8.71 -10.81 9.41
N THR A 107 -7.95 -9.72 9.51
CA THR A 107 -6.80 -9.49 8.63
C THR A 107 -5.63 -10.42 8.97
N GLU A 108 -4.72 -10.60 8.02
CA GLU A 108 -3.47 -11.37 8.24
C GLU A 108 -2.66 -10.81 9.42
N ALA A 109 -2.58 -9.48 9.56
CA ALA A 109 -1.92 -8.83 10.68
C ALA A 109 -2.59 -9.15 12.03
N GLU A 110 -3.92 -9.16 12.08
CA GLU A 110 -4.68 -9.56 13.28
C GLU A 110 -4.50 -11.04 13.59
N SER A 111 -4.56 -11.91 12.57
CA SER A 111 -4.35 -13.36 12.73
C SER A 111 -2.93 -13.69 13.19
N ALA A 112 -1.92 -12.98 12.68
CA ALA A 112 -0.53 -13.15 13.09
C ALA A 112 -0.24 -12.56 14.48
N GLY A 113 -1.10 -11.67 14.98
CA GLY A 113 -0.91 -10.93 16.23
C GLY A 113 0.24 -9.93 16.20
N VAL A 114 0.79 -9.62 15.03
CA VAL A 114 1.94 -8.73 14.85
C VAL A 114 1.93 -8.09 13.46
N SER A 115 2.37 -6.84 13.37
CA SER A 115 2.65 -6.19 12.08
C SER A 115 3.85 -5.26 12.19
N PHE A 116 4.36 -4.80 11.03
CA PHE A 116 5.58 -4.00 10.99
C PHE A 116 5.25 -2.51 10.97
N VAL A 117 5.87 -1.79 11.90
CA VAL A 117 5.69 -0.33 12.08
C VAL A 117 7.04 0.34 11.93
N PHE A 118 7.07 1.47 11.24
CA PHE A 118 8.27 2.30 11.18
C PHE A 118 8.57 2.85 12.58
N TYR A 119 9.80 2.69 13.05
CA TYR A 119 10.16 2.92 14.45
C TYR A 119 9.82 4.33 14.97
N ARG A 120 9.80 5.35 14.08
CA ARG A 120 9.47 6.72 14.48
C ARG A 120 7.97 7.01 14.62
N GLN A 121 7.11 6.11 14.17
CA GLN A 121 5.68 6.17 14.46
C GLN A 121 5.35 5.74 15.88
N ILE A 122 6.29 5.11 16.58
CA ILE A 122 6.10 4.54 17.91
C ILE A 122 6.70 5.48 18.96
N PRO A 123 6.00 5.75 20.08
CA PRO A 123 6.53 6.51 21.20
C PRO A 123 7.90 5.99 21.67
N GLN A 124 8.82 6.88 22.01
CA GLN A 124 10.19 6.52 22.37
C GLN A 124 10.27 5.47 23.51
N ALA A 125 9.41 5.59 24.51
CA ALA A 125 9.35 4.64 25.62
C ALA A 125 9.01 3.21 25.15
N ALA A 126 8.08 3.07 24.18
CA ALA A 126 7.72 1.78 23.61
C ALA A 126 8.83 1.20 22.72
N ARG A 127 9.58 2.07 22.00
CA ARG A 127 10.74 1.65 21.20
C ARG A 127 11.84 1.01 22.05
N LEU A 128 12.15 1.58 23.21
CA LEU A 128 13.19 1.07 24.11
C LEU A 128 12.87 -0.33 24.65
N ASN A 129 11.59 -0.70 24.70
CA ASN A 129 11.14 -2.02 25.11
C ASN A 129 11.09 -3.05 23.98
N THR A 130 11.23 -2.62 22.73
CA THR A 130 11.19 -3.51 21.56
C THR A 130 12.57 -4.08 21.31
N ARG A 131 12.78 -5.33 21.72
CA ARG A 131 14.06 -6.06 21.58
C ARG A 131 14.27 -6.68 20.20
N ARG A 132 13.32 -6.52 19.29
CA ARG A 132 13.32 -7.16 17.96
C ARG A 132 13.43 -6.10 16.88
N VAL A 133 14.37 -6.28 15.97
CA VAL A 133 14.48 -5.51 14.72
C VAL A 133 14.50 -6.47 13.55
N VAL A 134 14.08 -6.02 12.40
CA VAL A 134 14.18 -6.80 11.17
C VAL A 134 15.62 -6.77 10.67
N ARG A 135 16.21 -7.94 10.47
CA ARG A 135 17.60 -8.05 9.97
C ARG A 135 17.76 -7.33 8.64
N GLY A 136 18.68 -6.38 8.57
CA GLY A 136 18.95 -5.56 7.38
C GLY A 136 17.99 -4.38 7.18
N LEU A 137 16.97 -4.24 8.04
CA LEU A 137 15.97 -3.16 8.00
C LEU A 137 15.69 -2.65 9.43
N PRO A 138 16.68 -2.03 10.10
CA PRO A 138 16.58 -1.74 11.54
C PRO A 138 15.49 -0.73 11.91
N TRP A 139 14.97 0.01 10.94
CA TRP A 139 13.85 0.95 11.11
C TRP A 139 12.47 0.28 11.12
N TRP A 140 12.36 -1.02 10.81
CA TRP A 140 11.11 -1.77 10.91
C TRP A 140 11.07 -2.54 12.24
N LEU A 141 10.05 -2.24 13.05
CA LEU A 141 9.80 -2.93 14.30
C LEU A 141 8.57 -3.84 14.17
N PRO A 142 8.69 -5.13 14.50
CA PRO A 142 7.52 -6.00 14.66
C PRO A 142 6.81 -5.59 15.96
N ILE A 143 5.61 -5.03 15.83
CA ILE A 143 4.81 -4.56 16.96
C ILE A 143 3.64 -5.50 17.17
N GLU A 144 3.57 -6.07 18.37
CA GLU A 144 2.48 -6.95 18.79
C GLU A 144 1.16 -6.20 18.75
N HIS A 145 0.13 -6.85 18.18
CA HIS A 145 -1.22 -6.31 18.00
C HIS A 145 -1.32 -5.03 17.17
N ALA A 146 -0.28 -4.65 16.43
CA ALA A 146 -0.41 -3.64 15.38
C ALA A 146 -1.28 -4.21 14.25
N SER A 147 -2.26 -3.43 13.79
CA SER A 147 -3.24 -3.80 12.79
C SER A 147 -3.84 -2.56 12.13
N TRP A 148 -4.72 -2.73 11.17
CA TRP A 148 -5.42 -1.62 10.56
C TRP A 148 -6.20 -0.74 11.56
N GLN A 149 -6.73 -1.33 12.66
CA GLN A 149 -7.42 -0.60 13.73
C GLN A 149 -6.46 0.08 14.72
N ARG A 150 -5.24 -0.43 14.84
CA ARG A 150 -4.20 0.01 15.78
C ARG A 150 -2.87 0.16 15.06
N PRO A 151 -2.71 1.19 14.22
CA PRO A 151 -1.57 1.28 13.31
C PRO A 151 -0.20 1.34 14.00
N GLU A 152 -0.12 1.90 15.19
CA GLU A 152 1.10 1.96 15.99
C GLU A 152 1.12 0.91 17.13
N GLY A 153 0.17 -0.05 17.11
CA GLY A 153 0.01 -1.07 18.15
C GLY A 153 -0.94 -0.65 19.29
N PRO A 154 -0.86 -1.32 20.44
CA PRO A 154 -1.76 -1.06 21.58
C PRO A 154 -1.75 0.41 22.02
N GLY A 155 -2.95 0.97 22.23
CA GLY A 155 -3.13 2.38 22.58
C GLY A 155 -3.30 3.33 21.40
N SER A 156 -3.03 2.88 20.18
CA SER A 156 -3.38 3.63 18.97
C SER A 156 -4.76 3.25 18.44
N HIS A 157 -5.36 4.12 17.62
CA HIS A 157 -6.66 3.89 17.00
C HIS A 157 -6.83 4.71 15.71
N VAL A 158 -7.83 4.35 14.90
CA VAL A 158 -8.11 5.00 13.61
C VAL A 158 -9.33 5.92 13.62
N GLN A 159 -9.98 6.14 14.77
CA GLN A 159 -11.21 6.93 14.87
C GLN A 159 -11.03 8.38 14.41
N ASP A 160 -9.87 8.96 14.61
CA ASP A 160 -9.47 10.30 14.18
C ASP A 160 -8.82 10.33 12.78
N ARG A 161 -8.68 9.14 12.15
CA ARG A 161 -8.00 8.94 10.87
C ARG A 161 -8.88 8.18 9.86
N LEU A 162 -10.19 8.34 9.93
CA LEU A 162 -11.14 7.58 9.08
C LEU A 162 -10.92 7.83 7.59
N ASP A 163 -10.52 9.02 7.18
CA ASP A 163 -10.28 9.38 5.78
C ASP A 163 -8.81 9.25 5.34
N HIS A 164 -7.96 8.64 6.17
CA HIS A 164 -6.61 8.21 5.80
C HIS A 164 -6.65 6.85 5.11
N PRO A 165 -5.64 6.50 4.30
CA PRO A 165 -5.51 5.16 3.74
C PRO A 165 -5.55 4.09 4.83
N VAL A 166 -6.25 2.99 4.59
CA VAL A 166 -6.07 1.81 5.40
C VAL A 166 -4.68 1.24 5.17
N VAL A 167 -3.98 0.91 6.25
CA VAL A 167 -2.67 0.27 6.24
C VAL A 167 -2.68 -1.00 7.09
N HIS A 168 -1.58 -1.74 7.16
CA HIS A 168 -1.53 -3.06 7.77
C HIS A 168 -2.49 -4.06 7.14
N VAL A 169 -2.69 -3.94 5.84
CA VAL A 169 -3.50 -4.84 5.03
C VAL A 169 -2.61 -5.58 4.03
N SER A 170 -2.78 -6.88 3.96
CA SER A 170 -2.10 -7.75 3.02
C SER A 170 -2.76 -7.71 1.64
N TRP A 171 -2.13 -8.33 0.64
CA TRP A 171 -2.75 -8.53 -0.65
C TRP A 171 -4.00 -9.43 -0.56
N ASN A 172 -3.98 -10.44 0.33
CA ASN A 172 -5.13 -11.30 0.58
C ASN A 172 -6.29 -10.51 1.19
N ASP A 173 -6.03 -9.62 2.16
CA ASP A 173 -7.04 -8.72 2.74
C ASP A 173 -7.63 -7.78 1.69
N ALA A 174 -6.79 -7.19 0.85
CA ALA A 174 -7.21 -6.32 -0.23
C ALA A 174 -8.10 -7.05 -1.25
N ARG A 175 -7.80 -8.30 -1.57
CA ARG A 175 -8.66 -9.15 -2.42
C ARG A 175 -9.99 -9.50 -1.77
N ALA A 176 -9.99 -9.80 -0.48
CA ALA A 176 -11.22 -10.05 0.27
C ALA A 176 -12.13 -8.82 0.26
N TYR A 177 -11.56 -7.62 0.48
CA TYR A 177 -12.27 -6.36 0.33
C TYR A 177 -12.83 -6.17 -1.08
N CYS A 178 -12.04 -6.44 -2.11
CA CYS A 178 -12.47 -6.34 -3.51
C CYS A 178 -13.65 -7.25 -3.83
N ALA A 179 -13.61 -8.50 -3.36
CA ALA A 179 -14.70 -9.46 -3.55
C ALA A 179 -16.01 -9.00 -2.89
N TRP A 180 -15.93 -8.44 -1.68
CA TRP A 180 -17.08 -7.89 -0.98
C TRP A 180 -17.66 -6.64 -1.65
N SER A 181 -16.80 -5.73 -2.10
CA SER A 181 -17.21 -4.43 -2.67
C SER A 181 -17.57 -4.49 -4.16
N GLY A 182 -17.48 -5.65 -4.82
CA GLY A 182 -17.70 -5.78 -6.26
C GLY A 182 -16.66 -5.05 -7.11
N THR A 183 -15.42 -4.92 -6.58
CA THR A 183 -14.28 -4.27 -7.25
C THR A 183 -13.15 -5.26 -7.48
N ARG A 184 -12.03 -4.79 -8.00
CA ARG A 184 -10.79 -5.55 -8.14
C ARG A 184 -9.56 -4.68 -7.89
N LEU A 185 -8.42 -5.28 -7.65
CA LEU A 185 -7.14 -4.58 -7.69
C LEU A 185 -6.83 -4.15 -9.14
N ALA A 186 -6.13 -3.04 -9.28
CA ALA A 186 -5.56 -2.62 -10.55
C ALA A 186 -4.47 -3.59 -10.98
N THR A 187 -4.33 -3.84 -12.28
CA THR A 187 -3.08 -4.37 -12.81
C THR A 187 -2.00 -3.30 -12.76
N GLU A 188 -0.72 -3.68 -12.79
CA GLU A 188 0.38 -2.71 -12.82
C GLU A 188 0.27 -1.77 -14.02
N ALA A 189 -0.16 -2.29 -15.17
CA ALA A 189 -0.35 -1.49 -16.39
C ALA A 189 -1.49 -0.47 -16.21
N GLU A 190 -2.63 -0.86 -15.64
CA GLU A 190 -3.73 0.05 -15.34
C GLU A 190 -3.30 1.11 -14.32
N TRP A 191 -2.60 0.68 -13.27
CA TRP A 191 -2.11 1.59 -12.24
C TRP A 191 -1.17 2.63 -12.83
N GLU A 192 -0.17 2.22 -13.62
CA GLU A 192 0.82 3.12 -14.22
C GLU A 192 0.19 4.05 -15.25
N CYS A 193 -0.72 3.55 -16.10
CA CYS A 193 -1.48 4.37 -17.04
C CYS A 193 -2.26 5.48 -16.31
N ALA A 194 -2.99 5.11 -15.27
CA ALA A 194 -3.75 6.05 -14.45
C ALA A 194 -2.85 7.05 -13.71
N ALA A 195 -1.71 6.60 -13.17
CA ALA A 195 -0.75 7.45 -12.48
C ALA A 195 -0.09 8.46 -13.41
N ARG A 196 0.25 8.06 -14.64
CA ARG A 196 0.83 8.96 -15.65
C ARG A 196 -0.14 10.02 -16.16
N ALA A 197 -1.43 9.75 -16.17
CA ALA A 197 -2.46 10.69 -16.64
C ALA A 197 -2.13 11.35 -17.99
N GLY A 198 -1.64 10.55 -18.95
CA GLY A 198 -1.25 11.01 -20.29
C GLY A 198 0.18 11.58 -20.39
N LEU A 199 0.89 11.78 -19.31
CA LEU A 199 2.27 12.26 -19.30
C LEU A 199 3.24 11.12 -19.64
N GLN A 200 3.73 11.08 -20.88
CA GLN A 200 4.68 10.06 -21.32
C GLN A 200 6.11 10.40 -20.86
N GLY A 201 6.86 9.38 -20.42
CA GLY A 201 8.26 9.48 -20.06
C GLY A 201 8.56 10.33 -18.83
N LYS A 202 7.54 10.86 -18.14
CA LYS A 202 7.72 11.67 -16.94
C LYS A 202 7.97 10.81 -15.70
N ARG A 203 8.77 11.35 -14.77
CA ARG A 203 9.14 10.67 -13.52
C ARG A 203 7.95 10.56 -12.55
N PHE A 204 7.16 11.65 -12.44
CA PHE A 204 6.05 11.75 -11.51
C PHE A 204 4.73 12.03 -12.23
N ALA A 205 3.64 11.94 -11.50
CA ALA A 205 2.29 12.16 -11.99
C ALA A 205 1.98 13.61 -12.43
N TRP A 206 2.93 14.52 -12.26
CA TRP A 206 2.84 15.95 -12.60
C TRP A 206 4.03 16.47 -13.42
N GLY A 207 5.04 15.64 -13.71
CA GLY A 207 6.24 16.03 -14.47
C GLY A 207 7.52 15.41 -13.92
N ASP A 208 8.62 16.14 -13.96
CA ASP A 208 9.94 15.63 -13.58
C ASP A 208 10.47 16.18 -12.25
N ASP A 209 9.90 17.30 -11.78
CA ASP A 209 10.36 17.98 -10.57
C ASP A 209 9.64 17.46 -9.33
N LEU A 210 10.40 16.90 -8.37
CA LEU A 210 9.85 16.45 -7.09
C LEU A 210 9.33 17.61 -6.25
N TYR A 211 10.03 18.74 -6.29
CA TYR A 211 9.76 19.89 -5.44
C TYR A 211 8.91 20.93 -6.17
N ASP A 212 8.10 21.66 -5.40
CA ASP A 212 7.43 22.85 -5.87
C ASP A 212 8.38 24.08 -5.82
N ASP A 213 7.86 25.25 -6.21
CA ASP A 213 8.62 26.51 -6.26
C ASP A 213 9.07 27.00 -4.85
N GLN A 214 8.53 26.39 -3.79
CA GLN A 214 8.87 26.68 -2.40
C GLN A 214 9.86 25.64 -1.82
N GLY A 215 10.31 24.68 -2.64
CA GLY A 215 11.20 23.59 -2.20
C GLY A 215 10.50 22.51 -1.36
N VAL A 216 9.18 22.43 -1.42
CA VAL A 216 8.41 21.41 -0.72
C VAL A 216 8.11 20.24 -1.67
N PRO A 217 8.34 18.98 -1.27
CA PRO A 217 7.96 17.83 -2.09
C PRO A 217 6.46 17.84 -2.41
N ARG A 218 6.12 17.66 -3.69
CA ARG A 218 4.73 17.63 -4.20
C ARG A 218 3.94 16.39 -3.76
N CYS A 219 4.59 15.46 -3.08
CA CYS A 219 3.97 14.25 -2.56
C CYS A 219 4.42 13.94 -1.13
N ASN A 220 3.71 13.03 -0.45
CA ASN A 220 4.06 12.59 0.89
C ASN A 220 5.15 11.52 0.82
N VAL A 221 6.40 11.95 0.88
CA VAL A 221 7.62 11.14 0.96
C VAL A 221 8.44 11.55 2.17
N PHE A 222 9.44 10.78 2.56
CA PHE A 222 10.28 11.11 3.70
C PHE A 222 11.01 12.44 3.46
N ARG A 223 10.97 13.30 4.45
CA ARG A 223 11.63 14.62 4.44
C ARG A 223 12.71 14.66 5.52
N GLY A 224 13.89 15.13 5.17
CA GLY A 224 15.06 15.14 6.05
C GLY A 224 15.99 13.97 5.78
N ASP A 225 16.83 13.58 6.73
CA ASP A 225 17.82 12.52 6.57
C ASP A 225 17.23 11.16 6.98
N PHE A 226 16.97 10.31 5.99
CA PHE A 226 16.38 8.99 6.22
C PHE A 226 17.39 8.02 6.83
N PRO A 227 17.00 7.22 7.83
CA PRO A 227 15.70 7.15 8.50
C PRO A 227 15.62 7.96 9.81
N ASP A 228 16.72 8.62 10.22
CA ASP A 228 16.95 9.02 11.60
C ASP A 228 16.57 10.48 11.92
N ALA A 229 16.58 11.39 10.93
CA ALA A 229 16.32 12.80 11.15
C ALA A 229 15.21 13.34 10.21
N PRO A 230 13.93 13.12 10.52
CA PRO A 230 12.85 13.75 9.77
C PRO A 230 12.93 15.27 9.89
N ALA A 231 12.58 15.97 8.81
CA ALA A 231 12.58 17.44 8.78
C ALA A 231 11.70 18.03 9.87
N PRO A 232 12.08 19.16 10.46
CA PRO A 232 11.28 19.83 11.47
C PRO A 232 9.85 20.11 10.99
N GLY A 233 8.86 19.81 11.84
CA GLY A 233 7.45 20.02 11.53
C GLY A 233 6.82 18.99 10.58
N TRP A 234 7.59 18.00 10.10
CA TRP A 234 7.05 16.88 9.32
C TRP A 234 7.07 15.58 10.14
N THR A 235 6.00 14.80 10.03
CA THR A 235 5.88 13.50 10.73
C THR A 235 5.78 12.36 9.71
N PRO A 236 6.56 11.26 9.87
CA PRO A 236 6.55 10.13 8.96
C PRO A 236 5.30 9.27 9.18
N GLN A 237 4.21 9.62 8.49
CA GLN A 237 2.92 8.94 8.57
C GLN A 237 2.11 9.12 7.28
N PRO A 238 1.12 8.25 7.01
CA PRO A 238 0.16 8.51 5.95
C PRO A 238 -0.61 9.81 6.19
N VAL A 239 -0.91 10.53 5.11
CA VAL A 239 -1.82 11.68 5.11
C VAL A 239 -3.18 11.29 4.57
N LEU A 240 -4.18 12.18 4.64
CA LEU A 240 -5.51 11.96 4.08
C LEU A 240 -5.43 11.35 2.68
N ALA A 241 -6.26 10.35 2.40
CA ALA A 241 -6.27 9.65 1.11
C ALA A 241 -6.54 10.59 -0.09
N ARG A 242 -7.24 11.70 0.14
CA ARG A 242 -7.49 12.78 -0.81
C ARG A 242 -6.84 14.08 -0.35
N SER A 243 -5.52 14.08 -0.22
CA SER A 243 -4.74 15.29 0.09
C SER A 243 -3.86 15.68 -1.08
N GLY A 244 -3.45 16.93 -1.11
CA GLY A 244 -2.63 17.49 -2.18
C GLY A 244 -3.41 17.69 -3.47
N GLN A 245 -2.68 17.85 -4.57
CA GLN A 245 -3.27 18.04 -5.91
C GLN A 245 -3.44 16.68 -6.59
N PRO A 246 -4.59 16.41 -7.21
CA PRO A 246 -4.77 15.22 -8.02
C PRO A 246 -3.97 15.34 -9.33
N ASN A 247 -3.64 14.20 -9.95
CA ASN A 247 -3.06 14.18 -11.28
C ASN A 247 -4.10 14.54 -12.36
N GLY A 248 -3.67 14.57 -13.64
CA GLY A 248 -4.53 14.96 -14.76
C GLY A 248 -5.78 14.08 -14.97
N TYR A 249 -5.85 12.89 -14.38
CA TYR A 249 -7.04 12.03 -14.38
C TYR A 249 -7.83 12.10 -13.07
N GLY A 250 -7.44 12.92 -12.10
CA GLY A 250 -8.14 13.09 -10.84
C GLY A 250 -7.69 12.14 -9.71
N LEU A 251 -6.58 11.40 -9.88
CA LEU A 251 -6.07 10.50 -8.86
C LEU A 251 -5.21 11.25 -7.84
N TYR A 252 -5.45 11.00 -6.56
CA TYR A 252 -4.68 11.53 -5.44
C TYR A 252 -3.59 10.56 -4.98
N ASN A 253 -2.48 11.11 -4.50
CA ASN A 253 -1.39 10.40 -3.81
C ASN A 253 -0.85 9.17 -4.56
N VAL A 254 -0.81 9.21 -5.89
CA VAL A 254 -0.22 8.12 -6.70
C VAL A 254 1.30 8.07 -6.62
N CYS A 255 1.94 9.10 -6.07
CA CYS A 255 3.35 9.14 -5.74
C CYS A 255 3.49 9.34 -4.23
N GLY A 256 4.13 8.41 -3.52
CA GLY A 256 4.28 8.47 -2.07
C GLY A 256 3.02 8.06 -1.29
N ASN A 257 2.89 8.52 -0.07
CA ASN A 257 1.86 8.22 0.91
C ASN A 257 1.86 6.76 1.37
N VAL A 258 1.23 5.85 0.66
CA VAL A 258 1.29 4.41 0.96
C VAL A 258 1.54 3.61 -0.31
N TRP A 259 2.28 2.51 -0.20
CA TRP A 259 2.37 1.52 -1.24
C TRP A 259 0.98 0.96 -1.58
N GLU A 260 0.74 0.70 -2.86
CA GLU A 260 -0.54 0.19 -3.35
C GLU A 260 -0.38 -1.21 -3.95
N TRP A 261 -1.06 -2.21 -3.37
CA TRP A 261 -1.12 -3.55 -3.92
C TRP A 261 -1.73 -3.57 -5.31
N CYS A 262 -1.07 -4.27 -6.25
CA CYS A 262 -1.59 -4.56 -7.59
C CYS A 262 -1.96 -6.04 -7.75
N ALA A 263 -2.72 -6.35 -8.80
CA ALA A 263 -3.21 -7.70 -9.07
C ALA A 263 -2.09 -8.65 -9.52
N ASP A 264 -1.02 -8.10 -10.12
CA ASP A 264 0.00 -8.87 -10.83
C ASP A 264 0.83 -9.74 -9.91
N ALA A 265 1.16 -10.93 -10.43
CA ALA A 265 2.10 -11.83 -9.82
C ALA A 265 3.54 -11.35 -10.08
N TRP A 266 4.40 -11.60 -9.11
CA TRP A 266 5.83 -11.39 -9.20
C TRP A 266 6.57 -12.72 -9.01
N PRO A 267 7.79 -12.89 -9.55
CA PRO A 267 8.58 -14.10 -9.32
C PRO A 267 8.67 -14.50 -7.85
N GLY A 268 8.67 -15.78 -7.57
CA GLY A 268 8.72 -16.29 -6.20
C GLY A 268 7.40 -16.22 -5.42
N GLY A 269 6.26 -16.09 -6.11
CA GLY A 269 4.93 -16.06 -5.48
C GLY A 269 4.58 -14.74 -4.83
N GLN A 270 5.38 -13.71 -5.07
CA GLN A 270 5.12 -12.36 -4.56
C GLN A 270 4.05 -11.64 -5.38
N ARG A 271 3.63 -10.47 -4.90
CA ARG A 271 2.65 -9.59 -5.52
C ARG A 271 3.23 -8.18 -5.68
N SER A 272 2.86 -7.53 -6.77
CA SER A 272 3.37 -6.21 -7.10
C SER A 272 2.83 -5.12 -6.19
N LEU A 273 3.69 -4.14 -5.93
CA LEU A 273 3.40 -2.89 -5.23
C LEU A 273 3.86 -1.70 -6.06
N ARG A 274 3.07 -0.63 -6.06
CA ARG A 274 3.30 0.59 -6.83
C ARG A 274 3.20 1.84 -5.94
N GLY A 275 3.74 2.96 -6.44
CA GLY A 275 3.53 4.31 -5.90
C GLY A 275 4.52 4.77 -4.83
N GLY A 276 5.23 3.88 -4.17
CA GLY A 276 6.07 4.26 -3.03
C GLY A 276 5.25 4.62 -1.80
N SER A 277 5.90 5.17 -0.79
CA SER A 277 5.23 5.55 0.46
C SER A 277 5.90 6.76 1.12
N PHE A 278 5.31 7.22 2.23
CA PHE A 278 5.88 8.28 3.06
C PHE A 278 7.30 7.94 3.62
N LEU A 279 7.76 6.70 3.49
CA LEU A 279 9.11 6.27 3.88
C LEU A 279 10.12 6.29 2.73
N CYS A 280 9.69 6.54 1.50
CA CYS A 280 10.62 6.62 0.37
C CYS A 280 11.41 7.92 0.40
N HIS A 281 12.73 7.84 0.18
CA HIS A 281 13.65 8.96 0.13
C HIS A 281 14.74 8.69 -0.91
N ASP A 282 15.24 9.72 -1.58
CA ASP A 282 16.23 9.60 -2.66
C ASP A 282 17.51 8.86 -2.23
N SER A 283 17.96 9.06 -0.99
CA SER A 283 19.16 8.40 -0.45
C SER A 283 19.02 6.90 -0.26
N TYR A 284 17.79 6.38 -0.23
CA TYR A 284 17.50 4.97 0.06
C TYR A 284 16.70 4.29 -1.05
N CYS A 285 15.55 4.87 -1.41
CA CYS A 285 14.74 4.38 -2.51
C CYS A 285 13.91 5.51 -3.13
N ASN A 286 14.05 5.76 -4.42
CA ASN A 286 13.22 6.73 -5.14
C ASN A 286 12.01 6.07 -5.82
N ARG A 287 11.41 5.05 -5.17
CA ARG A 287 10.32 4.24 -5.74
C ARG A 287 8.95 4.91 -5.70
N TYR A 288 8.88 6.21 -5.45
CA TYR A 288 7.68 7.05 -5.62
C TYR A 288 7.54 7.63 -7.03
N ARG A 289 8.36 7.18 -8.00
CA ARG A 289 8.21 7.48 -9.43
C ARG A 289 7.09 6.61 -10.03
N VAL A 290 6.38 7.13 -11.04
CA VAL A 290 5.23 6.43 -11.63
C VAL A 290 5.59 5.09 -12.29
N ALA A 291 6.81 4.93 -12.81
CA ALA A 291 7.29 3.67 -13.38
C ALA A 291 7.84 2.70 -12.32
N ALA A 292 8.19 3.20 -11.13
CA ALA A 292 8.81 2.39 -10.11
C ALA A 292 7.86 1.32 -9.58
N ARG A 293 8.42 0.16 -9.26
CA ARG A 293 7.69 -1.01 -8.81
C ARG A 293 8.54 -1.80 -7.82
N THR A 294 7.88 -2.62 -7.03
CA THR A 294 8.49 -3.56 -6.11
C THR A 294 7.50 -4.69 -5.82
N SER A 295 7.86 -5.60 -4.96
CA SER A 295 6.98 -6.72 -4.61
C SER A 295 7.15 -7.13 -3.15
N ASN A 296 6.15 -7.84 -2.64
CA ASN A 296 6.24 -8.53 -1.37
C ASN A 296 5.36 -9.79 -1.39
N THR A 297 5.45 -10.62 -0.36
CA THR A 297 4.60 -11.80 -0.25
C THR A 297 3.14 -11.41 0.00
N PRO A 298 2.15 -12.21 -0.46
CA PRO A 298 0.75 -11.83 -0.42
C PRO A 298 0.16 -11.69 1.00
N ASP A 299 0.84 -12.21 2.00
CA ASP A 299 0.49 -12.14 3.42
C ASP A 299 1.23 -11.03 4.20
N THR A 300 2.06 -10.25 3.52
CA THR A 300 2.77 -9.11 4.15
C THR A 300 1.83 -7.96 4.45
N ALA A 301 1.96 -7.41 5.66
CA ALA A 301 1.29 -6.19 6.10
C ALA A 301 2.26 -5.27 6.84
N ALA A 302 2.17 -3.96 6.60
CA ALA A 302 3.01 -2.95 7.26
C ALA A 302 2.31 -1.59 7.33
N SER A 303 2.85 -0.69 8.15
CA SER A 303 2.28 0.66 8.39
C SER A 303 2.31 1.60 7.17
N ASN A 304 2.89 1.18 6.06
CA ASN A 304 3.02 1.95 4.82
C ASN A 304 2.45 1.26 3.59
N ILE A 305 1.66 0.18 3.75
CA ILE A 305 1.07 -0.59 2.65
C ILE A 305 -0.45 -0.55 2.74
N GLY A 306 -1.08 -0.11 1.67
CA GLY A 306 -2.52 -0.08 1.43
C GLY A 306 -2.86 -0.57 0.02
N PHE A 307 -3.99 -0.13 -0.54
CA PHE A 307 -4.40 -0.49 -1.89
C PHE A 307 -5.44 0.47 -2.48
N ARG A 308 -5.57 0.45 -3.80
CA ARG A 308 -6.58 1.17 -4.59
C ARG A 308 -7.37 0.18 -5.42
N VAL A 309 -8.62 0.48 -5.71
CA VAL A 309 -9.50 -0.45 -6.42
C VAL A 309 -9.93 0.10 -7.78
N VAL A 310 -10.24 -0.84 -8.67
CA VAL A 310 -10.79 -0.64 -10.02
C VAL A 310 -12.21 -1.19 -10.04
N SER A 311 -13.12 -0.49 -10.72
CA SER A 311 -14.50 -0.94 -10.92
C SER A 311 -14.54 -2.18 -11.82
N THR A 312 -15.37 -3.16 -11.48
CA THR A 312 -15.69 -4.28 -12.36
C THR A 312 -16.77 -3.95 -13.37
N VAL A 313 -17.51 -2.86 -13.16
CA VAL A 313 -18.55 -2.38 -14.08
C VAL A 313 -17.87 -1.49 -15.14
N ARG A 314 -18.13 -1.81 -16.41
CA ARG A 314 -17.68 -1.05 -17.59
C ARG A 314 -18.55 0.17 -17.81
#